data_0044bf10423ba01f358935d5901fb85d
#
_entry.id   0044bf10423ba01f358935d5901fb85d
#
_cell.length_a   1.000
_cell.length_b   1.000
_cell.length_c   1.000
_cell.angle_alpha   90.00
_cell.angle_beta   90.00
_cell.angle_gamma   90.00
#
_symmetry.space_group_name_H-M   'P 1'
#
loop_
_entity.id
_entity.type
_entity.pdbx_description
1 polymer ?
#
loop_
_entity_poly.entity_id
_entity_poly.type
_entity_poly.pdbx_seq_one_letter_code
_entity_poly.pdbx_strand_id
1 'polypeptide(L)'
;MDITSFLMYCIIITFTPGPTNIVILSTVHHLGAKKAMEYTYGATIAFGFLLAISAMLNTLLLTIIPKILIVMQIIGSFYMMYLAYQIYKADKSKPTVNQSGTFQSGFLMQFLNPKVVLFTMTVIPSFILPHYTAMNAVTISVLAITLIGFLAFLTWVLFGTIFKQFLQNHSKIVNVIMAIFLAYSAVMIWM
;
A
#
# COMPACT_ATOMS: atom_id res chain seq x y z
N MET A 1 -11.96 19.83 -13.53
CA MET A 1 -11.58 18.45 -13.14
C MET A 1 -12.75 17.52 -13.41
N ASP A 2 -12.56 16.46 -14.17
CA ASP A 2 -13.57 15.40 -14.23
C ASP A 2 -13.51 14.57 -12.95
N ILE A 3 -14.50 14.79 -12.07
CA ILE A 3 -14.59 14.14 -10.76
C ILE A 3 -14.75 12.63 -10.91
N THR A 4 -15.47 12.17 -11.93
CA THR A 4 -15.71 10.74 -12.17
C THR A 4 -14.41 10.00 -12.47
N SER A 5 -13.63 10.49 -13.41
CA SER A 5 -12.32 9.92 -13.78
C SER A 5 -11.35 9.95 -12.59
N PHE A 6 -11.34 11.04 -11.82
CA PHE A 6 -10.52 11.16 -10.63
C PHE A 6 -10.89 10.11 -9.55
N LEU A 7 -12.18 9.99 -9.21
CA LEU A 7 -12.63 9.02 -8.22
C LEU A 7 -12.39 7.59 -8.68
N MET A 8 -12.68 7.28 -9.94
CA MET A 8 -12.42 5.95 -10.53
C MET A 8 -10.93 5.60 -10.46
N TYR A 9 -10.05 6.54 -10.82
CA TYR A 9 -8.60 6.34 -10.70
C TYR A 9 -8.18 6.05 -9.25
N CYS A 10 -8.63 6.87 -8.29
CA CYS A 10 -8.32 6.67 -6.88
C CYS A 10 -8.82 5.32 -6.37
N ILE A 11 -10.08 4.95 -6.65
CA ILE A 11 -10.68 3.70 -6.20
C ILE A 11 -9.97 2.50 -6.82
N ILE A 12 -9.80 2.48 -8.14
CA ILE A 12 -9.18 1.35 -8.84
C ILE A 12 -7.77 1.11 -8.28
N ILE A 13 -6.95 2.16 -8.16
CA ILE A 13 -5.57 1.98 -7.72
C ILE A 13 -5.51 1.57 -6.24
N THR A 14 -6.30 2.17 -5.35
CA THR A 14 -6.20 1.86 -3.91
C THR A 14 -6.80 0.51 -3.54
N PHE A 15 -7.92 0.10 -4.17
CA PHE A 15 -8.61 -1.15 -3.85
C PHE A 15 -8.02 -2.38 -4.55
N THR A 16 -7.33 -2.22 -5.70
CA THR A 16 -6.71 -3.37 -6.38
C THR A 16 -5.62 -4.02 -5.53
N PRO A 17 -5.47 -5.36 -5.61
CA PRO A 17 -4.42 -6.06 -4.90
C PRO A 17 -3.04 -5.45 -5.17
N GLY A 18 -2.26 -5.30 -4.13
CA GLY A 18 -0.90 -4.79 -4.18
C GLY A 18 -0.14 -5.16 -2.91
N PRO A 19 1.16 -4.87 -2.83
CA PRO A 19 2.00 -5.28 -1.70
C PRO A 19 1.40 -4.95 -0.33
N THR A 20 0.96 -3.71 -0.11
CA THR A 20 0.33 -3.28 1.16
C THR A 20 -0.91 -4.11 1.48
N ASN A 21 -1.80 -4.30 0.51
CA ASN A 21 -3.07 -5.02 0.69
C ASN A 21 -2.84 -6.51 1.00
N ILE A 22 -1.85 -7.12 0.35
CA ILE A 22 -1.47 -8.52 0.61
C ILE A 22 -0.86 -8.68 2.01
N VAL A 23 -0.03 -7.73 2.45
CA VAL A 23 0.52 -7.76 3.83
C VAL A 23 -0.58 -7.56 4.86
N ILE A 24 -1.56 -6.68 4.63
CA ILE A 24 -2.74 -6.55 5.49
C ILE A 24 -3.47 -7.89 5.61
N LEU A 25 -3.77 -8.52 4.47
CA LEU A 25 -4.48 -9.81 4.44
C LEU A 25 -3.70 -10.91 5.18
N SER A 26 -2.39 -11.00 4.92
CA SER A 26 -1.50 -11.92 5.62
C SER A 26 -1.45 -11.66 7.14
N THR A 27 -1.42 -10.37 7.53
CA THR A 27 -1.41 -9.98 8.95
C THR A 27 -2.72 -10.39 9.63
N VAL A 28 -3.88 -10.18 8.98
CA VAL A 28 -5.16 -10.68 9.52
C VAL A 28 -5.15 -12.19 9.68
N HIS A 29 -4.65 -12.90 8.66
CA HIS A 29 -4.60 -14.35 8.66
C HIS A 29 -3.75 -14.91 9.80
N HIS A 30 -2.55 -14.38 10.03
CA HIS A 30 -1.58 -14.92 11.01
C HIS A 30 -1.71 -14.28 12.40
N LEU A 31 -1.93 -12.96 12.48
CA LEU A 31 -1.87 -12.18 13.71
C LEU A 31 -3.22 -11.60 14.15
N GLY A 32 -4.24 -11.68 13.28
CA GLY A 32 -5.57 -11.18 13.54
C GLY A 32 -5.79 -9.70 13.20
N ALA A 33 -7.06 -9.29 13.23
CA ALA A 33 -7.51 -7.96 12.79
C ALA A 33 -6.86 -6.80 13.59
N LYS A 34 -6.63 -6.97 14.91
CA LYS A 34 -6.03 -5.91 15.73
C LYS A 34 -4.63 -5.52 15.23
N LYS A 35 -3.78 -6.52 14.94
CA LYS A 35 -2.44 -6.27 14.41
C LYS A 35 -2.48 -5.72 12.97
N ALA A 36 -3.41 -6.18 12.16
CA ALA A 36 -3.64 -5.63 10.84
C ALA A 36 -4.07 -4.16 10.89
N MET A 37 -4.87 -3.76 11.89
CA MET A 37 -5.23 -2.34 12.09
C MET A 37 -4.03 -1.50 12.54
N GLU A 38 -3.13 -1.99 13.39
CA GLU A 38 -1.90 -1.28 13.75
C GLU A 38 -1.06 -0.98 12.49
N TYR A 39 -0.89 -1.98 11.62
CA TYR A 39 -0.22 -1.84 10.33
C TYR A 39 -0.95 -0.83 9.41
N THR A 40 -2.29 -0.93 9.33
CA THR A 40 -3.15 -0.07 8.51
C THR A 40 -3.02 1.40 8.92
N TYR A 41 -2.97 1.72 10.21
CA TYR A 41 -2.75 3.07 10.68
C TYR A 41 -1.39 3.63 10.23
N GLY A 42 -0.32 2.83 10.36
CA GLY A 42 1.01 3.22 9.87
C GLY A 42 1.00 3.47 8.36
N ALA A 43 0.39 2.55 7.61
CA ALA A 43 0.25 2.67 6.16
C ALA A 43 -0.54 3.93 5.75
N THR A 44 -1.66 4.21 6.43
CA THR A 44 -2.49 5.38 6.13
C THR A 44 -1.76 6.70 6.39
N ILE A 45 -1.05 6.80 7.51
CA ILE A 45 -0.29 8.02 7.83
C ILE A 45 0.83 8.25 6.82
N ALA A 46 1.58 7.20 6.45
CA ALA A 46 2.62 7.32 5.43
C ALA A 46 2.05 7.65 4.05
N PHE A 47 0.90 7.09 3.70
CA PHE A 47 0.20 7.40 2.45
C PHE A 47 -0.20 8.87 2.37
N GLY A 48 -0.82 9.41 3.44
CA GLY A 48 -1.16 10.83 3.53
C GLY A 48 0.08 11.73 3.49
N PHE A 49 1.18 11.30 4.13
CA PHE A 49 2.45 12.02 4.10
C PHE A 49 3.05 12.07 2.68
N LEU A 50 3.03 10.96 1.94
CA LEU A 50 3.48 10.94 0.53
C LEU A 50 2.64 11.85 -0.36
N LEU A 51 1.31 11.88 -0.16
CA LEU A 51 0.42 12.81 -0.87
C LEU A 51 0.75 14.27 -0.55
N ALA A 52 1.00 14.59 0.71
CA ALA A 52 1.39 15.94 1.14
C ALA A 52 2.75 16.35 0.52
N ILE A 53 3.74 15.46 0.53
CA ILE A 53 5.04 15.69 -0.14
C ILE A 53 4.82 15.93 -1.64
N SER A 54 4.00 15.13 -2.29
CA SER A 54 3.67 15.29 -3.71
C SER A 54 3.03 16.66 -4.01
N ALA A 55 2.13 17.11 -3.13
CA ALA A 55 1.51 18.42 -3.27
C ALA A 55 2.50 19.59 -3.11
N MET A 56 3.43 19.47 -2.16
CA MET A 56 4.39 20.55 -1.82
C MET A 56 5.58 20.61 -2.78
N LEU A 57 6.09 19.46 -3.21
CA LEU A 57 7.36 19.34 -3.94
C LEU A 57 7.16 18.98 -5.41
N ASN A 58 5.98 19.19 -5.98
CA ASN A 58 5.63 18.77 -7.34
C ASN A 58 6.73 19.09 -8.37
N THR A 59 7.21 20.32 -8.41
CA THR A 59 8.24 20.77 -9.39
C THR A 59 9.60 20.09 -9.16
N LEU A 60 10.00 19.88 -7.88
CA LEU A 60 11.24 19.20 -7.53
C LEU A 60 11.13 17.69 -7.77
N LEU A 61 9.98 17.11 -7.51
CA LEU A 61 9.76 15.67 -7.67
C LEU A 61 9.87 15.24 -9.14
N LEU A 62 9.39 16.03 -10.09
CA LEU A 62 9.50 15.71 -11.50
C LEU A 62 10.96 15.57 -11.99
N THR A 63 11.92 16.25 -11.34
CA THR A 63 13.34 16.18 -11.68
C THR A 63 14.12 15.12 -10.88
N ILE A 64 13.71 14.83 -9.65
CA ILE A 64 14.43 13.95 -8.72
C ILE A 64 13.88 12.53 -8.76
N ILE A 65 12.57 12.35 -8.99
CA ILE A 65 11.87 11.06 -9.00
C ILE A 65 12.52 10.01 -9.90
N PRO A 66 12.88 10.27 -11.17
CA PRO A 66 13.44 9.22 -12.02
C PRO A 66 14.68 8.56 -11.42
N LYS A 67 15.49 9.33 -10.67
CA LYS A 67 16.71 8.82 -10.01
C LYS A 67 16.41 8.06 -8.72
N ILE A 68 15.44 8.54 -7.93
CA ILE A 68 15.03 7.90 -6.68
C ILE A 68 14.21 6.63 -6.94
N LEU A 69 13.40 6.61 -8.00
CA LEU A 69 12.58 5.44 -8.36
C LEU A 69 13.42 4.18 -8.53
N ILE A 70 14.56 4.24 -9.19
CA ILE A 70 15.44 3.08 -9.38
C ILE A 70 15.89 2.50 -8.02
N VAL A 71 16.32 3.37 -7.10
CA VAL A 71 16.74 2.96 -5.76
C VAL A 71 15.57 2.35 -5.00
N MET A 72 14.39 2.97 -5.08
CA MET A 72 13.17 2.47 -4.44
C MET A 72 12.71 1.13 -5.06
N GLN A 73 12.81 0.98 -6.38
CA GLN A 73 12.52 -0.28 -7.07
C GLN A 73 13.44 -1.40 -6.58
N ILE A 74 14.74 -1.15 -6.45
CA ILE A 74 15.71 -2.13 -5.93
C ILE A 74 15.33 -2.52 -4.51
N ILE A 75 15.28 -1.55 -3.58
CA ILE A 75 14.99 -1.80 -2.16
C ILE A 75 13.60 -2.41 -1.98
N GLY A 76 12.59 -1.87 -2.68
CA GLY A 76 11.22 -2.35 -2.63
C GLY A 76 11.06 -3.78 -3.14
N SER A 77 11.75 -4.14 -4.24
CA SER A 77 11.74 -5.51 -4.77
C SER A 77 12.36 -6.49 -3.77
N PHE A 78 13.52 -6.18 -3.22
CA PHE A 78 14.14 -7.03 -2.19
C PHE A 78 13.26 -7.17 -0.95
N TYR A 79 12.64 -6.08 -0.50
CA TYR A 79 11.75 -6.12 0.65
C TYR A 79 10.48 -6.94 0.39
N MET A 80 9.87 -6.82 -0.79
CA MET A 80 8.72 -7.64 -1.18
C MET A 80 9.07 -9.11 -1.33
N MET A 81 10.24 -9.44 -1.89
CA MET A 81 10.72 -10.83 -1.96
C MET A 81 10.98 -11.40 -0.58
N TYR A 82 11.53 -10.61 0.35
CA TYR A 82 11.70 -11.00 1.74
C TYR A 82 10.34 -11.29 2.41
N LEU A 83 9.34 -10.42 2.22
CA LEU A 83 7.98 -10.64 2.74
C LEU A 83 7.32 -11.87 2.10
N ALA A 84 7.47 -12.06 0.79
CA ALA A 84 6.97 -13.23 0.09
C ALA A 84 7.55 -14.52 0.68
N TYR A 85 8.86 -14.55 0.94
CA TYR A 85 9.53 -15.68 1.58
C TYR A 85 9.01 -15.91 3.01
N GLN A 86 8.83 -14.85 3.81
CA GLN A 86 8.28 -14.98 5.16
C GLN A 86 6.86 -15.56 5.15
N ILE A 87 5.99 -15.06 4.26
CA ILE A 87 4.60 -15.55 4.15
C ILE A 87 4.58 -17.00 3.67
N TYR A 88 5.40 -17.34 2.68
CA TYR A 88 5.52 -18.71 2.18
C TYR A 88 5.94 -19.71 3.27
N LYS A 89 6.91 -19.30 4.12
CA LYS A 89 7.45 -20.13 5.20
C LYS A 89 6.61 -20.11 6.49
N ALA A 90 5.61 -19.24 6.57
CA ALA A 90 4.79 -19.10 7.77
C ALA A 90 4.00 -20.39 8.04
N ASP A 91 4.26 -21.02 9.19
CA ASP A 91 3.55 -22.21 9.67
C ASP A 91 2.57 -21.82 10.78
N LYS A 92 1.46 -22.57 10.90
CA LYS A 92 0.44 -22.37 11.95
C LYS A 92 0.99 -22.41 13.39
N SER A 93 2.13 -23.13 13.58
CA SER A 93 2.70 -23.38 14.90
C SER A 93 3.72 -22.33 15.38
N LYS A 94 4.22 -21.47 14.50
CA LYS A 94 5.17 -20.42 14.86
C LYS A 94 4.89 -19.17 14.04
N PRO A 95 4.27 -18.13 14.61
CA PRO A 95 4.11 -16.87 13.90
C PRO A 95 5.48 -16.19 13.73
N THR A 96 6.17 -16.52 12.65
CA THR A 96 7.41 -15.85 12.22
C THR A 96 7.15 -14.45 11.65
N VAL A 97 5.87 -14.07 11.54
CA VAL A 97 5.41 -12.76 11.00
C VAL A 97 5.44 -11.66 12.08
N ASN A 98 6.23 -11.82 13.15
CA ASN A 98 6.26 -10.88 14.28
C ASN A 98 6.64 -9.43 13.93
N GLN A 99 7.15 -9.18 12.71
CA GLN A 99 7.57 -7.84 12.31
C GLN A 99 6.62 -7.17 11.30
N SER A 100 5.77 -7.92 10.60
CA SER A 100 4.96 -7.37 9.50
C SER A 100 3.69 -6.65 9.96
N GLY A 101 3.17 -6.94 11.17
CA GLY A 101 1.91 -6.39 11.68
C GLY A 101 2.08 -5.15 12.57
N THR A 102 3.19 -4.42 12.48
CA THR A 102 3.43 -3.24 13.29
C THR A 102 3.11 -1.95 12.53
N PHE A 103 2.83 -0.87 13.28
CA PHE A 103 2.68 0.46 12.72
C PHE A 103 3.90 0.85 11.86
N GLN A 104 5.12 0.60 12.36
CA GLN A 104 6.36 0.94 11.66
C GLN A 104 6.50 0.20 10.33
N SER A 105 6.18 -1.09 10.29
CA SER A 105 6.23 -1.85 9.04
C SER A 105 5.19 -1.35 8.03
N GLY A 106 3.98 -0.98 8.48
CA GLY A 106 2.97 -0.37 7.63
C GLY A 106 3.41 0.98 7.08
N PHE A 107 4.03 1.80 7.93
CA PHE A 107 4.57 3.11 7.54
C PHE A 107 5.69 2.97 6.49
N LEU A 108 6.70 2.17 6.78
CA LEU A 108 7.85 1.99 5.87
C LEU A 108 7.45 1.35 4.53
N MET A 109 6.49 0.42 4.57
CA MET A 109 6.01 -0.25 3.36
C MET A 109 5.50 0.72 2.30
N GLN A 110 4.91 1.86 2.68
CA GLN A 110 4.40 2.82 1.70
C GLN A 110 5.52 3.46 0.88
N PHE A 111 6.65 3.75 1.50
CA PHE A 111 7.83 4.30 0.81
C PHE A 111 8.53 3.25 -0.08
N LEU A 112 8.45 1.99 0.29
CA LEU A 112 9.04 0.87 -0.46
C LEU A 112 8.08 0.29 -1.50
N ASN A 113 6.81 0.71 -1.49
CA ASN A 113 5.80 0.26 -2.43
C ASN A 113 5.71 1.21 -3.63
N PRO A 114 6.29 0.87 -4.78
CA PRO A 114 6.32 1.77 -5.93
C PRO A 114 4.93 2.05 -6.50
N LYS A 115 3.98 1.13 -6.34
CA LYS A 115 2.58 1.39 -6.70
C LYS A 115 2.02 2.60 -5.95
N VAL A 116 2.31 2.69 -4.65
CA VAL A 116 1.87 3.81 -3.80
C VAL A 116 2.61 5.07 -4.16
N VAL A 117 3.94 4.99 -4.29
CA VAL A 117 4.77 6.15 -4.64
C VAL A 117 4.36 6.72 -5.99
N LEU A 118 4.24 5.89 -7.03
CA LEU A 118 3.80 6.35 -8.35
C LEU A 118 2.38 6.93 -8.31
N PHE A 119 1.46 6.31 -7.59
CA PHE A 119 0.11 6.84 -7.43
C PHE A 119 0.10 8.22 -6.76
N THR A 120 0.77 8.37 -5.61
CA THR A 120 0.78 9.63 -4.87
C THR A 120 1.45 10.75 -5.66
N MET A 121 2.47 10.42 -6.45
CA MET A 121 3.21 11.35 -7.30
C MET A 121 2.50 11.70 -8.61
N THR A 122 1.51 10.92 -9.02
CA THR A 122 0.73 11.20 -10.24
C THR A 122 -0.62 11.82 -9.94
N VAL A 123 -1.32 11.38 -8.90
CA VAL A 123 -2.71 11.82 -8.64
C VAL A 123 -2.81 13.32 -8.35
N ILE A 124 -1.90 13.86 -7.54
CA ILE A 124 -1.92 15.29 -7.21
C ILE A 124 -1.56 16.16 -8.41
N PRO A 125 -0.44 15.95 -9.12
CA PRO A 125 -0.09 16.77 -10.28
C PRO A 125 -1.05 16.63 -11.47
N SER A 126 -1.62 15.44 -11.68
CA SER A 126 -2.44 15.19 -12.85
C SER A 126 -3.90 15.62 -12.69
N PHE A 127 -4.45 15.51 -11.48
CA PHE A 127 -5.87 15.78 -11.26
C PHE A 127 -6.14 17.02 -10.42
N ILE A 128 -5.31 17.35 -9.45
CA ILE A 128 -5.58 18.42 -8.48
C ILE A 128 -4.96 19.74 -8.90
N LEU A 129 -3.62 19.78 -9.06
CA LEU A 129 -2.90 21.03 -9.30
C LEU A 129 -3.29 21.77 -10.60
N PRO A 130 -3.70 21.10 -11.69
CA PRO A 130 -4.14 21.83 -12.89
C PRO A 130 -5.45 22.61 -12.71
N HIS A 131 -6.22 22.29 -11.65
CA HIS A 131 -7.55 22.89 -11.42
C HIS A 131 -7.63 23.67 -10.12
N TYR A 132 -6.79 23.35 -9.15
CA TYR A 132 -6.84 23.91 -7.80
C TYR A 132 -5.44 24.30 -7.33
N THR A 133 -5.20 25.60 -7.18
CA THR A 133 -3.93 26.15 -6.67
C THR A 133 -4.04 26.65 -5.23
N ALA A 134 -5.28 26.89 -4.76
CA ALA A 134 -5.52 27.35 -3.38
C ALA A 134 -5.13 26.23 -2.38
N MET A 135 -4.33 26.59 -1.38
CA MET A 135 -3.82 25.66 -0.36
C MET A 135 -4.94 24.86 0.31
N ASN A 136 -6.07 25.50 0.62
CA ASN A 136 -7.22 24.83 1.25
C ASN A 136 -7.78 23.70 0.35
N ALA A 137 -7.93 23.94 -0.95
CA ALA A 137 -8.45 22.95 -1.89
C ALA A 137 -7.48 21.75 -2.04
N VAL A 138 -6.19 22.04 -2.11
CA VAL A 138 -5.15 20.99 -2.18
C VAL A 138 -5.15 20.16 -0.89
N THR A 139 -5.21 20.80 0.28
CA THR A 139 -5.27 20.11 1.58
C THR A 139 -6.50 19.21 1.70
N ILE A 140 -7.68 19.71 1.31
CA ILE A 140 -8.92 18.92 1.30
C ILE A 140 -8.78 17.72 0.37
N SER A 141 -8.17 17.89 -0.80
CA SER A 141 -7.93 16.79 -1.75
C SER A 141 -6.99 15.73 -1.17
N VAL A 142 -5.90 16.14 -0.51
CA VAL A 142 -4.97 15.22 0.17
C VAL A 142 -5.70 14.42 1.25
N LEU A 143 -6.52 15.08 2.07
CA LEU A 143 -7.29 14.41 3.12
C LEU A 143 -8.33 13.44 2.53
N ALA A 144 -9.03 13.85 1.47
CA ALA A 144 -10.02 13.00 0.80
C ALA A 144 -9.37 11.74 0.18
N ILE A 145 -8.24 11.89 -0.52
CA ILE A 145 -7.52 10.75 -1.10
C ILE A 145 -6.96 9.85 0.02
N THR A 146 -6.47 10.43 1.11
CA THR A 146 -6.00 9.66 2.28
C THR A 146 -7.14 8.84 2.89
N LEU A 147 -8.33 9.42 2.99
CA LEU A 147 -9.51 8.71 3.47
C LEU A 147 -9.90 7.55 2.53
N ILE A 148 -9.87 7.76 1.22
CA ILE A 148 -10.13 6.69 0.23
C ILE A 148 -9.11 5.55 0.42
N GLY A 149 -7.84 5.87 0.58
CA GLY A 149 -6.78 4.87 0.85
C GLY A 149 -7.02 4.11 2.15
N PHE A 150 -7.39 4.81 3.22
CA PHE A 150 -7.74 4.18 4.50
C PHE A 150 -8.93 3.23 4.35
N LEU A 151 -10.00 3.64 3.67
CA LEU A 151 -11.16 2.80 3.43
C LEU A 151 -10.81 1.56 2.60
N ALA A 152 -9.92 1.71 1.61
CA ALA A 152 -9.40 0.58 0.86
C ALA A 152 -8.65 -0.41 1.76
N PHE A 153 -7.72 0.05 2.60
CA PHE A 153 -7.00 -0.81 3.55
C PHE A 153 -7.95 -1.48 4.55
N LEU A 154 -8.93 -0.72 5.07
CA LEU A 154 -9.94 -1.25 5.97
C LEU A 154 -10.76 -2.35 5.30
N THR A 155 -11.12 -2.21 4.03
CA THR A 155 -11.82 -3.25 3.26
C THR A 155 -11.00 -4.55 3.23
N TRP A 156 -9.68 -4.49 3.06
CA TRP A 156 -8.80 -5.66 3.09
C TRP A 156 -8.71 -6.29 4.50
N VAL A 157 -8.72 -5.48 5.57
CA VAL A 157 -8.82 -5.99 6.96
C VAL A 157 -10.16 -6.71 7.17
N LEU A 158 -11.27 -6.10 6.73
CA LEU A 158 -12.60 -6.69 6.86
C LEU A 158 -12.71 -7.98 6.04
N PHE A 159 -12.25 -7.97 4.80
CA PHE A 159 -12.22 -9.17 3.95
C PHE A 159 -11.45 -10.30 4.64
N GLY A 160 -10.23 -10.02 5.11
CA GLY A 160 -9.41 -11.00 5.82
C GLY A 160 -10.09 -11.51 7.11
N THR A 161 -10.84 -10.65 7.80
CA THR A 161 -11.55 -11.00 9.04
C THR A 161 -12.78 -11.90 8.76
N ILE A 162 -13.57 -11.54 7.77
CA ILE A 162 -14.77 -12.29 7.36
C ILE A 162 -14.36 -13.68 6.86
N PHE A 163 -13.34 -13.76 6.03
CA PHE A 163 -12.87 -15.02 5.45
C PHE A 163 -11.80 -15.73 6.29
N LYS A 164 -11.55 -15.29 7.53
CA LYS A 164 -10.50 -15.83 8.41
C LYS A 164 -10.53 -17.35 8.50
N GLN A 165 -11.66 -17.94 8.74
CA GLN A 165 -11.80 -19.40 8.88
C GLN A 165 -11.44 -20.13 7.58
N PHE A 166 -11.89 -19.63 6.44
CA PHE A 166 -11.53 -20.16 5.13
C PHE A 166 -10.01 -20.06 4.89
N LEU A 167 -9.43 -18.89 5.16
CA LEU A 167 -8.00 -18.64 5.02
C LEU A 167 -7.18 -19.59 5.91
N GLN A 168 -7.62 -19.82 7.14
CA GLN A 168 -6.94 -20.73 8.09
C GLN A 168 -7.07 -22.19 7.68
N ASN A 169 -8.24 -22.62 7.15
CA ASN A 169 -8.43 -24.00 6.69
C ASN A 169 -7.57 -24.32 5.47
N HIS A 170 -7.28 -23.31 4.61
CA HIS A 170 -6.48 -23.45 3.39
C HIS A 170 -5.13 -22.74 3.48
N SER A 171 -4.57 -22.63 4.69
CA SER A 171 -3.40 -21.80 5.02
C SER A 171 -2.21 -21.99 4.05
N LYS A 172 -1.86 -23.23 3.69
CA LYS A 172 -0.75 -23.47 2.73
C LYS A 172 -1.02 -22.83 1.37
N ILE A 173 -2.22 -23.05 0.81
CA ILE A 173 -2.58 -22.52 -0.51
C ILE A 173 -2.64 -20.98 -0.45
N VAL A 174 -3.26 -20.43 0.59
CA VAL A 174 -3.38 -19.00 0.80
C VAL A 174 -2.00 -18.34 0.92
N ASN A 175 -1.09 -18.91 1.70
CA ASN A 175 0.27 -18.40 1.85
C ASN A 175 1.04 -18.44 0.52
N VAL A 176 0.91 -19.52 -0.25
CA VAL A 176 1.52 -19.63 -1.58
C VAL A 176 0.98 -18.55 -2.52
N ILE A 177 -0.35 -18.38 -2.59
CA ILE A 177 -0.97 -17.37 -3.43
C ILE A 177 -0.49 -15.96 -3.04
N MET A 178 -0.51 -15.61 -1.75
CA MET A 178 -0.04 -14.31 -1.27
C MET A 178 1.45 -14.09 -1.57
N ALA A 179 2.28 -15.11 -1.38
CA ALA A 179 3.71 -15.04 -1.71
C ALA A 179 3.94 -14.83 -3.21
N ILE A 180 3.20 -15.54 -4.07
CA ILE A 180 3.26 -15.34 -5.53
C ILE A 180 2.84 -13.92 -5.91
N PHE A 181 1.77 -13.36 -5.32
CA PHE A 181 1.36 -11.99 -5.58
C PHE A 181 2.43 -10.97 -5.20
N LEU A 182 3.11 -11.15 -4.07
CA LEU A 182 4.21 -10.28 -3.66
C LEU A 182 5.43 -10.42 -4.58
N ALA A 183 5.81 -11.65 -4.94
CA ALA A 183 6.89 -11.90 -5.88
C ALA A 183 6.58 -11.32 -7.27
N TYR A 184 5.36 -11.51 -7.76
CA TYR A 184 4.88 -10.90 -8.99
C TYR A 184 4.95 -9.37 -8.93
N SER A 185 4.49 -8.77 -7.83
CA SER A 185 4.57 -7.32 -7.62
C SER A 185 6.03 -6.83 -7.63
N ALA A 186 6.96 -7.61 -7.05
CA ALA A 186 8.38 -7.28 -7.06
C ALA A 186 9.01 -7.29 -8.47
N VAL A 187 8.51 -8.14 -9.36
CA VAL A 187 8.96 -8.20 -10.77
C VAL A 187 8.31 -7.11 -11.61
N MET A 188 6.99 -6.90 -11.42
CA MET A 188 6.23 -5.90 -12.20
C MET A 188 6.69 -4.45 -12.02
N ILE A 189 7.44 -4.17 -10.96
CA ILE A 189 8.06 -2.86 -10.74
C ILE A 189 9.10 -2.52 -11.83
N TRP A 190 9.67 -3.53 -12.48
CA TRP A 190 10.73 -3.38 -13.46
C TRP A 190 10.22 -3.35 -14.91
N MET A 191 8.92 -3.55 -15.13
CA MET A 191 8.24 -3.46 -16.41
C MET A 191 7.56 -2.10 -16.59
#